data_f798fdc0095fa060411dcd52fbfbf61e
#
_entry.id   f798fdc0095fa060411dcd52fbfbf61e
#
_cell.length_a   1.000
_cell.length_b   1.000
_cell.length_c   1.000
_cell.angle_alpha   90.00
_cell.angle_beta   90.00
_cell.angle_gamma   90.00
#
_symmetry.space_group_name_H-M   'P 1'
#
loop_
_entity.id
_entity.type
_entity.pdbx_description
1 polymer ?
#
loop_
_entity_poly.entity_id
_entity_poly.type
_entity_poly.pdbx_seq_one_letter_code
_entity_poly.pdbx_strand_id
1 'polypeptide(L)'
;LNPTMKIGKQIMESLDNHAVTTSKEEKKKKVIDMLKLTGIADAEKCLEKYPHELSGGMRQRIMIAIALISHPKLLIADEPTTSLDVTIQAQILAEMKALQKKLKMAILLITHDLGIVADVADKILVMYAGKIVEEGTVREIFYHPVHPYTKALLNSVPRLDRDGKEMLCTIEGNIPDMTNPPKGCAFCERCPHAMNICAQYMPEEKTVSSSHRASCWMMDERAAKGGVAHA
;
A
#
# COMPACT_ATOMS: atom_id res chain seq x y z
N LEU A 1 3.93 -17.32 -7.31
CA LEU A 1 4.67 -18.60 -7.22
C LEU A 1 4.54 -19.39 -8.53
N ASN A 2 5.60 -20.00 -8.99
CA ASN A 2 5.59 -20.86 -10.17
C ASN A 2 4.90 -22.21 -9.82
N PRO A 3 3.76 -22.57 -10.45
CA PRO A 3 2.99 -23.75 -10.07
C PRO A 3 3.71 -25.07 -10.38
N THR A 4 4.69 -25.08 -11.26
CA THR A 4 5.42 -26.28 -11.71
C THR A 4 6.71 -26.54 -10.95
N MET A 5 7.07 -25.65 -10.01
CA MET A 5 8.29 -25.77 -9.21
C MET A 5 7.99 -25.99 -7.73
N LYS A 6 8.77 -26.86 -7.08
CA LYS A 6 8.72 -27.05 -5.63
C LYS A 6 9.11 -25.77 -4.89
N ILE A 7 8.49 -25.53 -3.74
CA ILE A 7 8.69 -24.33 -2.91
C ILE A 7 10.17 -24.15 -2.55
N GLY A 8 10.83 -25.19 -2.07
CA GLY A 8 12.24 -25.11 -1.69
C GLY A 8 13.15 -24.64 -2.82
N LYS A 9 12.87 -25.07 -4.07
CA LYS A 9 13.64 -24.66 -5.24
C LYS A 9 13.45 -23.17 -5.55
N GLN A 10 12.20 -22.67 -5.47
CA GLN A 10 11.91 -21.26 -5.73
C GLN A 10 12.58 -20.31 -4.72
N ILE A 11 12.60 -20.70 -3.43
CA ILE A 11 13.25 -19.88 -2.41
C ILE A 11 14.78 -19.93 -2.55
N MET A 12 15.36 -21.12 -2.88
CA MET A 12 16.79 -21.24 -3.11
C MET A 12 17.26 -20.43 -4.32
N GLU A 13 16.46 -20.36 -5.39
CA GLU A 13 16.76 -19.55 -6.58
C GLU A 13 16.93 -18.06 -6.21
N SER A 14 16.13 -17.55 -5.29
CA SER A 14 16.28 -16.18 -4.79
C SER A 14 17.63 -15.94 -4.09
N LEU A 15 18.16 -16.95 -3.37
CA LEU A 15 19.51 -16.88 -2.78
C LEU A 15 20.60 -16.91 -3.84
N ASP A 16 20.43 -17.72 -4.89
CA ASP A 16 21.42 -17.86 -5.97
C ASP A 16 21.56 -16.55 -6.75
N ASN A 17 20.45 -15.87 -7.01
CA ASN A 17 20.42 -14.59 -7.73
C ASN A 17 21.11 -13.45 -6.97
N HIS A 18 21.23 -13.55 -5.65
CA HIS A 18 21.91 -12.56 -4.81
C HIS A 18 23.38 -12.92 -4.48
N ALA A 19 24.00 -13.81 -5.26
CA ALA A 19 25.42 -14.18 -5.18
C ALA A 19 25.88 -14.66 -3.78
N VAL A 20 24.99 -15.29 -3.02
CA VAL A 20 25.34 -15.89 -1.73
C VAL A 20 26.06 -17.23 -2.00
N THR A 21 27.40 -17.18 -2.09
CA THR A 21 28.24 -18.37 -2.21
C THR A 21 28.26 -19.14 -0.90
N THR A 22 27.30 -20.04 -0.72
CA THR A 22 27.21 -20.94 0.44
C THR A 22 26.98 -22.36 -0.03
N SER A 23 27.34 -23.35 0.81
CA SER A 23 27.06 -24.76 0.50
C SER A 23 25.56 -25.01 0.34
N LYS A 24 25.20 -26.08 -0.35
CA LYS A 24 23.80 -26.48 -0.55
C LYS A 24 23.08 -26.72 0.76
N GLU A 25 23.77 -27.27 1.75
CA GLU A 25 23.25 -27.52 3.10
C GLU A 25 22.97 -26.21 3.84
N GLU A 26 23.86 -25.25 3.77
CA GLU A 26 23.69 -23.92 4.41
C GLU A 26 22.52 -23.15 3.78
N LYS A 27 22.39 -23.21 2.44
CA LYS A 27 21.23 -22.63 1.74
C LYS A 27 19.92 -23.25 2.22
N LYS A 28 19.88 -24.60 2.29
CA LYS A 28 18.70 -25.32 2.79
C LYS A 28 18.35 -24.91 4.22
N LYS A 29 19.34 -24.77 5.10
CA LYS A 29 19.15 -24.31 6.48
C LYS A 29 18.57 -22.90 6.51
N LYS A 30 19.13 -21.95 5.77
CA LYS A 30 18.62 -20.58 5.67
C LYS A 30 17.17 -20.53 5.21
N VAL A 31 16.81 -21.35 4.21
CA VAL A 31 15.43 -21.44 3.71
C VAL A 31 14.49 -21.96 4.79
N ILE A 32 14.86 -23.02 5.51
CA ILE A 32 14.07 -23.57 6.61
C ILE A 32 13.88 -22.52 7.72
N ASP A 33 14.95 -21.84 8.11
CA ASP A 33 14.90 -20.80 9.14
C ASP A 33 14.00 -19.63 8.73
N MET A 34 14.04 -19.22 7.45
CA MET A 34 13.18 -18.18 6.92
C MET A 34 11.71 -18.61 6.87
N LEU A 35 11.43 -19.85 6.45
CA LEU A 35 10.05 -20.38 6.47
C LEU A 35 9.47 -20.44 7.89
N LYS A 36 10.27 -20.87 8.88
CA LYS A 36 9.87 -20.83 10.29
C LYS A 36 9.63 -19.41 10.76
N LEU A 37 10.48 -18.47 10.35
CA LEU A 37 10.36 -17.04 10.68
C LEU A 37 9.06 -16.43 10.13
N THR A 38 8.60 -16.86 8.95
CA THR A 38 7.34 -16.45 8.34
C THR A 38 6.14 -17.32 8.74
N GLY A 39 6.24 -18.08 9.83
CA GLY A 39 5.11 -18.80 10.43
C GLY A 39 4.73 -20.12 9.72
N ILE A 40 5.62 -20.73 8.95
CA ILE A 40 5.42 -22.07 8.39
C ILE A 40 5.90 -23.12 9.41
N ALA A 41 4.99 -23.81 10.07
CA ALA A 41 5.30 -24.78 11.13
C ALA A 41 6.16 -25.97 10.63
N ASP A 42 5.72 -26.62 9.55
CA ASP A 42 6.39 -27.77 8.94
C ASP A 42 7.30 -27.35 7.76
N ALA A 43 8.26 -26.46 8.05
CA ALA A 43 9.13 -25.87 7.02
C ALA A 43 9.85 -26.89 6.15
N GLU A 44 10.34 -27.99 6.73
CA GLU A 44 11.06 -29.06 6.00
C GLU A 44 10.16 -29.78 5.00
N LYS A 45 8.94 -30.17 5.43
CA LYS A 45 7.96 -30.78 4.52
C LYS A 45 7.48 -29.79 3.46
N CYS A 46 7.40 -28.51 3.79
CA CYS A 46 6.97 -27.48 2.87
C CYS A 46 7.92 -27.31 1.68
N LEU A 47 9.22 -27.56 1.85
CA LEU A 47 10.20 -27.48 0.76
C LEU A 47 9.86 -28.39 -0.43
N GLU A 48 9.27 -29.55 -0.17
CA GLU A 48 8.97 -30.57 -1.18
C GLU A 48 7.61 -30.38 -1.85
N LYS A 49 6.77 -29.47 -1.31
CA LYS A 49 5.44 -29.17 -1.84
C LYS A 49 5.47 -28.24 -3.03
N TYR A 50 4.39 -28.31 -3.81
CA TYR A 50 4.07 -27.38 -4.89
C TYR A 50 3.06 -26.31 -4.42
N PRO A 51 2.97 -25.17 -5.09
CA PRO A 51 2.03 -24.08 -4.68
C PRO A 51 0.56 -24.50 -4.59
N HIS A 52 0.11 -25.42 -5.43
CA HIS A 52 -1.29 -25.90 -5.43
C HIS A 52 -1.64 -26.77 -4.21
N GLU A 53 -0.63 -27.31 -3.49
CA GLU A 53 -0.83 -28.10 -2.27
C GLU A 53 -0.92 -27.24 -0.99
N LEU A 54 -0.96 -25.90 -1.15
CA LEU A 54 -0.89 -24.95 -0.06
C LEU A 54 -2.13 -24.06 0.00
N SER A 55 -2.54 -23.68 1.21
CA SER A 55 -3.59 -22.68 1.42
C SER A 55 -3.15 -21.27 0.94
N GLY A 56 -4.11 -20.36 0.74
CA GLY A 56 -3.82 -18.98 0.37
C GLY A 56 -2.84 -18.29 1.32
N GLY A 57 -3.10 -18.38 2.62
CA GLY A 57 -2.22 -17.81 3.64
C GLY A 57 -0.82 -18.44 3.66
N MET A 58 -0.69 -19.75 3.44
CA MET A 58 0.62 -20.39 3.31
C MET A 58 1.38 -19.90 2.08
N ARG A 59 0.71 -19.77 0.94
CA ARG A 59 1.32 -19.19 -0.28
C ARG A 59 1.83 -17.78 -0.03
N GLN A 60 1.06 -16.96 0.68
CA GLN A 60 1.46 -15.59 1.01
C GLN A 60 2.70 -15.56 1.92
N ARG A 61 2.74 -16.39 2.97
CA ARG A 61 3.90 -16.52 3.86
C ARG A 61 5.17 -16.94 3.12
N ILE A 62 5.03 -17.82 2.14
CA ILE A 62 6.15 -18.25 1.28
C ILE A 62 6.61 -17.11 0.36
N MET A 63 5.70 -16.33 -0.21
CA MET A 63 6.07 -15.15 -0.99
C MET A 63 6.84 -14.13 -0.14
N ILE A 64 6.39 -13.90 1.09
CA ILE A 64 7.12 -13.07 2.06
C ILE A 64 8.50 -13.68 2.36
N ALA A 65 8.60 -14.99 2.57
CA ALA A 65 9.88 -15.66 2.79
C ALA A 65 10.85 -15.48 1.61
N ILE A 66 10.36 -15.61 0.37
CA ILE A 66 11.15 -15.37 -0.85
C ILE A 66 11.68 -13.93 -0.89
N ALA A 67 10.83 -12.96 -0.58
CA ALA A 67 11.20 -11.55 -0.58
C ALA A 67 12.21 -11.20 0.53
N LEU A 68 12.14 -11.88 1.68
CA LEU A 68 12.97 -11.59 2.85
C LEU A 68 14.27 -12.40 2.94
N ILE A 69 14.42 -13.49 2.16
CA ILE A 69 15.58 -14.41 2.28
C ILE A 69 16.93 -13.71 1.99
N SER A 70 16.91 -12.64 1.20
CA SER A 70 18.10 -11.81 0.89
C SER A 70 18.36 -10.70 1.93
N HIS A 71 17.58 -10.64 3.02
CA HIS A 71 17.65 -9.59 4.04
C HIS A 71 17.61 -8.17 3.48
N PRO A 72 16.55 -7.79 2.73
CA PRO A 72 16.44 -6.48 2.10
C PRO A 72 16.31 -5.37 3.15
N LYS A 73 16.76 -4.16 2.81
CA LYS A 73 16.52 -2.95 3.62
C LYS A 73 15.11 -2.38 3.42
N LEU A 74 14.50 -2.66 2.28
CA LEU A 74 13.15 -2.23 1.89
C LEU A 74 12.37 -3.41 1.31
N LEU A 75 11.19 -3.67 1.86
CA LEU A 75 10.20 -4.59 1.29
C LEU A 75 9.10 -3.77 0.61
N ILE A 76 8.85 -4.03 -0.68
CA ILE A 76 7.70 -3.47 -1.40
C ILE A 76 6.61 -4.55 -1.40
N ALA A 77 5.48 -4.24 -0.79
CA ALA A 77 4.32 -5.12 -0.68
C ALA A 77 3.14 -4.50 -1.43
N ASP A 78 2.92 -4.97 -2.65
CA ASP A 78 1.85 -4.52 -3.53
C ASP A 78 0.63 -5.42 -3.36
N GLU A 79 -0.44 -4.87 -2.78
CA GLU A 79 -1.70 -5.57 -2.47
C GLU A 79 -1.47 -6.94 -1.77
N PRO A 80 -0.67 -7.00 -0.69
CA PRO A 80 -0.17 -8.28 -0.16
C PRO A 80 -1.26 -9.17 0.44
N THR A 81 -2.45 -8.66 0.65
CA THR A 81 -3.57 -9.39 1.29
C THR A 81 -4.80 -9.54 0.40
N THR A 82 -4.71 -9.12 -0.87
CA THR A 82 -5.78 -9.30 -1.85
C THR A 82 -6.10 -10.79 -2.00
N SER A 83 -7.38 -11.14 -1.98
CA SER A 83 -7.90 -12.51 -2.05
C SER A 83 -7.72 -13.36 -0.78
N LEU A 84 -7.41 -12.76 0.36
CA LEU A 84 -7.41 -13.42 1.67
C LEU A 84 -8.66 -13.03 2.45
N ASP A 85 -9.13 -13.93 3.31
CA ASP A 85 -10.16 -13.56 4.28
C ASP A 85 -9.64 -12.60 5.34
N VAL A 86 -10.53 -11.81 5.95
CA VAL A 86 -10.19 -10.73 6.89
C VAL A 86 -9.32 -11.21 8.05
N THR A 87 -9.55 -12.43 8.53
CA THR A 87 -8.80 -12.98 9.67
C THR A 87 -7.36 -13.28 9.28
N ILE A 88 -7.15 -13.94 8.14
CA ILE A 88 -5.82 -14.25 7.61
C ILE A 88 -5.10 -12.95 7.21
N GLN A 89 -5.81 -11.98 6.62
CA GLN A 89 -5.27 -10.66 6.31
C GLN A 89 -4.67 -9.99 7.55
N ALA A 90 -5.43 -9.91 8.65
CA ALA A 90 -4.96 -9.31 9.90
C ALA A 90 -3.72 -10.05 10.46
N GLN A 91 -3.70 -11.38 10.39
CA GLN A 91 -2.54 -12.17 10.82
C GLN A 91 -1.29 -11.88 9.99
N ILE A 92 -1.40 -11.87 8.66
CA ILE A 92 -0.26 -11.58 7.76
C ILE A 92 0.32 -10.19 8.02
N LEU A 93 -0.54 -9.18 8.20
CA LEU A 93 -0.09 -7.81 8.48
C LEU A 93 0.61 -7.69 9.84
N ALA A 94 0.07 -8.34 10.87
CA ALA A 94 0.72 -8.40 12.18
C ALA A 94 2.09 -9.08 12.12
N GLU A 95 2.21 -10.16 11.36
CA GLU A 95 3.47 -10.85 11.12
C GLU A 95 4.46 -9.99 10.34
N MET A 96 4.02 -9.30 9.29
CA MET A 96 4.86 -8.36 8.53
C MET A 96 5.41 -7.24 9.44
N LYS A 97 4.58 -6.69 10.32
CA LYS A 97 4.98 -5.66 11.30
C LYS A 97 6.00 -6.20 12.33
N ALA A 98 5.82 -7.45 12.77
CA ALA A 98 6.78 -8.11 13.65
C ALA A 98 8.12 -8.38 12.95
N LEU A 99 8.08 -8.84 11.69
CA LEU A 99 9.27 -9.05 10.85
C LEU A 99 10.00 -7.75 10.55
N GLN A 100 9.29 -6.66 10.25
CA GLN A 100 9.85 -5.33 10.06
C GLN A 100 10.74 -4.92 11.24
N LYS A 101 10.20 -5.03 12.47
CA LYS A 101 10.92 -4.70 13.69
C LYS A 101 12.14 -5.59 13.91
N LYS A 102 11.96 -6.93 13.72
CA LYS A 102 13.00 -7.92 13.93
C LYS A 102 14.16 -7.78 12.95
N LEU A 103 13.85 -7.50 11.67
CA LEU A 103 14.84 -7.38 10.59
C LEU A 103 15.32 -5.94 10.40
N LYS A 104 14.74 -4.97 11.11
CA LYS A 104 15.05 -3.52 11.02
C LYS A 104 14.99 -3.01 9.57
N MET A 105 13.94 -3.40 8.84
CA MET A 105 13.72 -3.01 7.44
C MET A 105 12.58 -2.00 7.33
N ALA A 106 12.53 -1.26 6.22
CA ALA A 106 11.37 -0.47 5.84
C ALA A 106 10.37 -1.32 5.04
N ILE A 107 9.08 -0.98 5.14
CA ILE A 107 8.03 -1.57 4.30
C ILE A 107 7.34 -0.44 3.52
N LEU A 108 7.27 -0.56 2.21
CA LEU A 108 6.39 0.22 1.35
C LEU A 108 5.16 -0.64 1.05
N LEU A 109 4.06 -0.33 1.74
CA LEU A 109 2.79 -1.03 1.55
C LEU A 109 1.93 -0.28 0.54
N ILE A 110 1.52 -0.93 -0.54
CA ILE A 110 0.57 -0.43 -1.53
C ILE A 110 -0.75 -1.15 -1.29
N THR A 111 -1.80 -0.40 -1.01
CA THR A 111 -3.14 -0.95 -0.76
C THR A 111 -4.22 0.11 -0.96
N HIS A 112 -5.43 -0.34 -1.24
CA HIS A 112 -6.63 0.49 -1.26
C HIS A 112 -7.45 0.40 0.04
N ASP A 113 -7.03 -0.42 1.00
CA ASP A 113 -7.73 -0.61 2.28
C ASP A 113 -7.24 0.39 3.32
N LEU A 114 -8.04 1.42 3.58
CA LEU A 114 -7.74 2.45 4.56
C LEU A 114 -7.72 1.95 6.00
N GLY A 115 -8.45 0.89 6.31
CA GLY A 115 -8.42 0.26 7.64
C GLY A 115 -7.05 -0.33 7.94
N ILE A 116 -6.47 -1.03 6.97
CA ILE A 116 -5.10 -1.55 7.06
C ILE A 116 -4.09 -0.41 7.25
N VAL A 117 -4.21 0.64 6.43
CA VAL A 117 -3.29 1.78 6.48
C VAL A 117 -3.32 2.44 7.85
N ALA A 118 -4.51 2.63 8.43
CA ALA A 118 -4.68 3.24 9.76
C ALA A 118 -3.96 2.47 10.87
N ASP A 119 -3.90 1.12 10.77
CA ASP A 119 -3.31 0.26 11.81
C ASP A 119 -1.80 0.05 11.67
N VAL A 120 -1.28 0.01 10.45
CA VAL A 120 0.11 -0.43 10.22
C VAL A 120 1.06 0.66 9.76
N ALA A 121 0.58 1.76 9.14
CA ALA A 121 1.44 2.77 8.55
C ALA A 121 1.96 3.79 9.57
N ASP A 122 3.16 4.31 9.34
CA ASP A 122 3.70 5.47 10.03
C ASP A 122 3.44 6.75 9.22
N LYS A 123 3.59 6.63 7.89
CA LYS A 123 3.42 7.70 6.90
C LYS A 123 2.57 7.22 5.73
N ILE A 124 1.75 8.10 5.20
CA ILE A 124 0.82 7.83 4.10
C ILE A 124 1.14 8.73 2.91
N LEU A 125 1.12 8.14 1.73
CA LEU A 125 1.17 8.82 0.43
C LEU A 125 -0.15 8.53 -0.28
N VAL A 126 -1.00 9.53 -0.43
CA VAL A 126 -2.26 9.40 -1.17
C VAL A 126 -1.99 9.66 -2.64
N MET A 127 -2.32 8.68 -3.49
CA MET A 127 -2.10 8.75 -4.93
C MET A 127 -3.42 8.85 -5.68
N TYR A 128 -3.46 9.69 -6.71
CA TYR A 128 -4.56 9.77 -7.67
C TYR A 128 -3.98 9.93 -9.09
N ALA A 129 -4.46 9.10 -10.02
CA ALA A 129 -4.03 9.14 -11.42
C ALA A 129 -2.49 9.19 -11.58
N GLY A 130 -1.76 8.33 -10.83
CA GLY A 130 -0.30 8.23 -10.91
C GLY A 130 0.50 9.36 -10.26
N LYS A 131 -0.17 10.31 -9.55
CA LYS A 131 0.48 11.41 -8.84
C LYS A 131 0.20 11.34 -7.35
N ILE A 132 1.19 11.71 -6.53
CA ILE A 132 0.99 11.94 -5.10
C ILE A 132 0.25 13.27 -4.95
N VAL A 133 -0.94 13.23 -4.35
CA VAL A 133 -1.78 14.40 -4.14
C VAL A 133 -1.70 14.91 -2.71
N GLU A 134 -1.38 14.03 -1.76
CA GLU A 134 -1.20 14.39 -0.36
C GLU A 134 -0.27 13.38 0.33
N GLU A 135 0.60 13.83 1.22
CA GLU A 135 1.43 12.99 2.07
C GLU A 135 1.45 13.53 3.50
N GLY A 136 1.51 12.62 4.47
CA GLY A 136 1.56 12.98 5.88
C GLY A 136 1.66 11.78 6.80
N THR A 137 1.71 12.01 8.10
CA THR A 137 1.53 10.96 9.10
C THR A 137 0.10 10.41 9.05
N VAL A 138 -0.11 9.20 9.59
CA VAL A 138 -1.47 8.62 9.71
C VAL A 138 -2.44 9.63 10.34
N ARG A 139 -2.01 10.29 11.42
CA ARG A 139 -2.85 11.26 12.12
C ARG A 139 -3.24 12.47 11.26
N GLU A 140 -2.29 13.02 10.50
CA GLU A 140 -2.53 14.16 9.62
C GLU A 140 -3.51 13.80 8.51
N ILE A 141 -3.29 12.67 7.84
CA ILE A 141 -4.15 12.24 6.73
C ILE A 141 -5.56 11.89 7.20
N PHE A 142 -5.72 11.17 8.32
CA PHE A 142 -7.04 10.74 8.78
C PHE A 142 -7.86 11.84 9.47
N TYR A 143 -7.21 12.75 10.20
CA TYR A 143 -7.92 13.76 11.00
C TYR A 143 -7.84 15.17 10.41
N HIS A 144 -6.83 15.46 9.59
CA HIS A 144 -6.60 16.80 9.02
C HIS A 144 -6.31 16.75 7.51
N PRO A 145 -7.08 15.97 6.71
CA PRO A 145 -6.86 15.89 5.27
C PRO A 145 -7.10 17.26 4.62
N VAL A 146 -6.24 17.61 3.67
CA VAL A 146 -6.29 18.88 2.96
C VAL A 146 -6.83 18.71 1.55
N HIS A 147 -6.35 17.69 0.81
CA HIS A 147 -6.75 17.48 -0.57
C HIS A 147 -8.20 16.96 -0.66
N PRO A 148 -9.05 17.51 -1.54
CA PRO A 148 -10.45 17.09 -1.68
C PRO A 148 -10.63 15.59 -1.99
N TYR A 149 -9.72 14.99 -2.75
CA TYR A 149 -9.74 13.54 -2.99
C TYR A 149 -9.53 12.75 -1.70
N THR A 150 -8.56 13.11 -0.88
CA THR A 150 -8.31 12.45 0.42
C THR A 150 -9.53 12.53 1.32
N LYS A 151 -10.18 13.70 1.40
CA LYS A 151 -11.42 13.88 2.14
C LYS A 151 -12.54 12.97 1.63
N ALA A 152 -12.73 12.93 0.31
CA ALA A 152 -13.74 12.10 -0.32
C ALA A 152 -13.47 10.61 -0.10
N LEU A 153 -12.20 10.18 -0.20
CA LEU A 153 -11.77 8.81 0.04
C LEU A 153 -12.06 8.37 1.49
N LEU A 154 -11.72 9.20 2.48
CA LEU A 154 -12.00 8.94 3.89
C LEU A 154 -13.50 8.93 4.21
N ASN A 155 -14.30 9.75 3.54
CA ASN A 155 -15.76 9.79 3.72
C ASN A 155 -16.48 8.60 3.05
N SER A 156 -15.83 7.90 2.12
CA SER A 156 -16.38 6.69 1.49
C SER A 156 -16.20 5.43 2.34
N VAL A 157 -15.40 5.49 3.42
CA VAL A 157 -15.19 4.35 4.33
C VAL A 157 -16.35 4.27 5.32
N PRO A 158 -16.98 3.09 5.47
CA PRO A 158 -17.99 2.88 6.49
C PRO A 158 -17.42 3.12 7.89
N ARG A 159 -18.07 3.97 8.67
CA ARG A 159 -17.70 4.21 10.07
C ARG A 159 -18.68 3.49 10.98
N LEU A 160 -18.16 2.77 11.98
CA LEU A 160 -18.96 2.05 12.96
C LEU A 160 -19.67 2.98 13.95
N ASP A 161 -19.21 4.22 14.08
CA ASP A 161 -19.71 5.25 15.00
C ASP A 161 -20.84 6.11 14.41
N ARG A 162 -21.20 5.92 13.15
CA ARG A 162 -22.34 6.58 12.51
C ARG A 162 -23.57 5.68 12.55
N ASP A 163 -24.71 6.26 12.89
CA ASP A 163 -25.99 5.59 12.78
C ASP A 163 -26.18 5.10 11.32
N GLY A 164 -26.42 3.79 11.14
CA GLY A 164 -26.41 3.08 9.86
C GLY A 164 -27.43 3.53 8.80
N LYS A 165 -27.92 4.76 8.89
CA LYS A 165 -28.82 5.43 7.94
C LYS A 165 -28.13 6.45 7.02
N GLU A 166 -26.86 6.80 7.26
CA GLU A 166 -26.15 7.69 6.35
C GLU A 166 -25.72 6.93 5.09
N MET A 167 -26.17 7.38 3.94
CA MET A 167 -25.69 6.86 2.64
C MET A 167 -24.18 7.07 2.54
N LEU A 168 -23.46 6.03 2.17
CA LEU A 168 -22.02 6.14 1.87
C LEU A 168 -21.82 7.16 0.76
N CYS A 169 -20.98 8.16 1.03
CA CYS A 169 -20.61 9.14 0.02
C CYS A 169 -19.73 8.47 -1.03
N THR A 170 -20.26 8.28 -2.23
CA THR A 170 -19.48 7.83 -3.38
C THR A 170 -18.75 9.01 -4.02
N ILE A 171 -17.56 8.79 -4.53
CA ILE A 171 -16.85 9.80 -5.32
C ILE A 171 -17.44 9.77 -6.73
N GLU A 172 -18.29 10.75 -7.05
CA GLU A 172 -18.96 10.84 -8.35
C GLU A 172 -17.98 11.08 -9.51
N GLY A 173 -18.41 10.76 -10.74
CA GLY A 173 -17.66 10.95 -11.97
C GLY A 173 -16.66 9.82 -12.27
N ASN A 174 -16.04 9.91 -13.44
CA ASN A 174 -15.11 8.91 -13.95
C ASN A 174 -13.64 9.25 -13.61
N ILE A 175 -12.82 8.21 -13.56
CA ILE A 175 -11.37 8.39 -13.49
C ILE A 175 -10.88 8.95 -14.83
N PRO A 176 -9.94 9.91 -14.86
CA PRO A 176 -9.44 10.47 -16.09
C PRO A 176 -8.78 9.40 -16.98
N ASP A 177 -8.92 9.57 -18.28
CA ASP A 177 -8.23 8.72 -19.25
C ASP A 177 -6.71 8.95 -19.17
N MET A 178 -5.99 7.93 -18.72
CA MET A 178 -4.54 8.01 -18.55
C MET A 178 -3.76 7.87 -19.86
N THR A 179 -4.43 7.54 -20.98
CA THR A 179 -3.83 7.60 -22.32
C THR A 179 -3.73 9.03 -22.82
N ASN A 180 -4.61 9.92 -22.33
CA ASN A 180 -4.60 11.35 -22.57
C ASN A 180 -4.76 12.10 -21.24
N PRO A 181 -3.71 12.15 -20.40
CA PRO A 181 -3.83 12.70 -19.05
C PRO A 181 -4.14 14.20 -19.06
N PRO A 182 -4.96 14.69 -18.13
CA PRO A 182 -5.31 16.10 -18.05
C PRO A 182 -4.06 16.96 -17.81
N LYS A 183 -4.04 18.15 -18.40
CA LYS A 183 -2.93 19.12 -18.25
C LYS A 183 -2.83 19.66 -16.83
N GLY A 184 -3.97 19.80 -16.18
CA GLY A 184 -4.09 20.33 -14.81
C GLY A 184 -4.25 19.25 -13.74
N CYS A 185 -4.95 19.59 -12.67
CA CYS A 185 -5.23 18.66 -11.59
C CYS A 185 -6.10 17.50 -12.08
N ALA A 186 -5.59 16.28 -11.96
CA ALA A 186 -6.29 15.08 -12.43
C ALA A 186 -7.64 14.84 -11.73
N PHE A 187 -7.82 15.36 -10.52
CA PHE A 187 -9.07 15.26 -9.75
C PHE A 187 -10.07 16.37 -10.10
N CYS A 188 -9.74 17.32 -10.96
CA CYS A 188 -10.53 18.52 -11.25
C CYS A 188 -12.00 18.20 -11.60
N GLU A 189 -12.26 17.26 -12.49
CA GLU A 189 -13.62 16.89 -12.95
C GLU A 189 -14.50 16.27 -11.85
N ARG A 190 -13.90 15.74 -10.80
CA ARG A 190 -14.57 15.08 -9.67
C ARG A 190 -14.52 15.92 -8.38
N CYS A 191 -13.85 17.08 -8.44
CA CYS A 191 -13.60 17.91 -7.27
C CYS A 191 -14.78 18.87 -7.03
N PRO A 192 -15.47 18.81 -5.88
CA PRO A 192 -16.55 19.76 -5.57
C PRO A 192 -16.06 21.19 -5.38
N HIS A 193 -14.75 21.40 -5.31
CA HIS A 193 -14.09 22.70 -5.15
C HIS A 193 -13.23 23.05 -6.38
N ALA A 194 -13.59 22.52 -7.56
CA ALA A 194 -12.84 22.80 -8.77
C ALA A 194 -12.87 24.28 -9.13
N MET A 195 -11.72 24.80 -9.56
CA MET A 195 -11.55 26.16 -10.05
C MET A 195 -11.01 26.11 -11.48
N ASN A 196 -11.20 27.17 -12.27
CA ASN A 196 -10.72 27.23 -13.66
C ASN A 196 -9.21 26.93 -13.80
N ILE A 197 -8.41 27.31 -12.82
CA ILE A 197 -6.97 27.02 -12.79
C ILE A 197 -6.70 25.51 -12.67
N CYS A 198 -7.58 24.76 -11.98
CA CYS A 198 -7.42 23.32 -11.78
C CYS A 198 -7.44 22.53 -13.11
N ALA A 199 -8.19 23.00 -14.10
CA ALA A 199 -8.24 22.36 -15.42
C ALA A 199 -7.00 22.67 -16.27
N GLN A 200 -6.34 23.79 -16.03
CA GLN A 200 -5.26 24.29 -16.90
C GLN A 200 -3.86 23.93 -16.41
N TYR A 201 -3.66 23.96 -15.09
CA TYR A 201 -2.34 23.82 -14.47
C TYR A 201 -2.35 22.81 -13.32
N MET A 202 -1.28 22.00 -13.27
CA MET A 202 -1.03 21.11 -12.15
C MET A 202 -0.64 21.94 -10.93
N PRO A 203 -1.25 21.71 -9.75
CA PRO A 203 -0.84 22.38 -8.52
C PRO A 203 0.55 21.90 -8.07
N GLU A 204 1.37 22.82 -7.63
CA GLU A 204 2.63 22.50 -6.96
C GLU A 204 2.37 21.94 -5.56
N GLU A 205 3.30 21.10 -5.10
CA GLU A 205 3.29 20.61 -3.72
C GLU A 205 3.55 21.76 -2.76
N LYS A 206 2.67 21.91 -1.76
CA LYS A 206 2.79 22.90 -0.69
C LYS A 206 2.87 22.21 0.67
N THR A 207 3.69 22.79 1.53
CA THR A 207 3.87 22.33 2.92
C THR A 207 2.71 22.82 3.77
N VAL A 208 2.05 21.90 4.49
CA VAL A 208 1.01 22.16 5.49
C VAL A 208 1.63 22.19 6.89
N SER A 209 2.48 21.20 7.19
CA SER A 209 3.25 21.08 8.43
C SER A 209 4.64 20.52 8.12
N SER A 210 5.45 20.28 9.14
CA SER A 210 6.78 19.67 8.97
C SER A 210 6.77 18.29 8.32
N SER A 211 5.65 17.55 8.43
CA SER A 211 5.46 16.20 7.90
C SER A 211 4.31 16.06 6.89
N HIS A 212 3.53 17.11 6.70
CA HIS A 212 2.31 17.10 5.88
C HIS A 212 2.44 18.02 4.67
N ARG A 213 2.19 17.49 3.48
CA ARG A 213 2.25 18.18 2.20
C ARG A 213 1.07 17.79 1.34
N ALA A 214 0.63 18.72 0.49
CA ALA A 214 -0.44 18.45 -0.47
C ALA A 214 -0.28 19.27 -1.74
N SER A 215 -0.76 18.71 -2.86
CA SER A 215 -0.76 19.36 -4.19
C SER A 215 -2.18 19.79 -4.52
N CYS A 216 -2.59 20.97 -4.07
CA CYS A 216 -3.94 21.49 -4.28
C CYS A 216 -3.95 23.03 -4.41
N TRP A 217 -4.63 23.54 -5.44
CA TRP A 217 -4.78 24.98 -5.64
C TRP A 217 -5.55 25.68 -4.51
N MET A 218 -6.40 24.98 -3.75
CA MET A 218 -7.07 25.56 -2.56
C MET A 218 -6.08 26.02 -1.48
N MET A 219 -4.84 25.56 -1.51
CA MET A 219 -3.79 26.00 -0.59
C MET A 219 -3.06 27.26 -1.07
N ASP A 220 -3.39 27.78 -2.26
CA ASP A 220 -2.85 29.03 -2.74
C ASP A 220 -3.60 30.20 -2.12
N GLU A 221 -2.88 31.18 -1.57
CA GLU A 221 -3.49 32.34 -0.94
C GLU A 221 -4.38 33.17 -1.90
N ARG A 222 -4.11 33.09 -3.18
CA ARG A 222 -4.90 33.73 -4.23
C ARG A 222 -6.27 33.08 -4.43
N ALA A 223 -6.34 31.75 -4.24
CA ALA A 223 -7.59 31.02 -4.33
C ALA A 223 -8.55 31.35 -3.18
N ALA A 224 -8.03 31.67 -1.99
CA ALA A 224 -8.84 32.09 -0.84
C ALA A 224 -9.52 33.45 -1.02
N LYS A 225 -9.00 34.29 -1.95
CA LYS A 225 -9.50 35.63 -2.25
C LYS A 225 -10.45 35.70 -3.46
N GLY A 226 -10.41 34.70 -4.32
CA GLY A 226 -11.26 34.59 -5.51
C GLY A 226 -12.31 33.51 -5.31
N GLY A 227 -13.54 33.89 -5.02
CA GLY A 227 -14.65 32.97 -4.77
C GLY A 227 -14.74 31.85 -5.82
N VAL A 228 -15.19 30.68 -5.38
CA VAL A 228 -15.45 29.49 -6.20
C VAL A 228 -16.40 29.87 -7.34
N ALA A 229 -15.87 30.00 -8.54
CA ALA A 229 -16.71 30.08 -9.74
C ALA A 229 -17.12 28.62 -10.07
N HIS A 230 -18.35 28.27 -9.71
CA HIS A 230 -18.97 27.05 -10.21
C HIS A 230 -19.06 27.15 -11.74
N ALA A 231 -18.44 26.18 -12.44
CA ALA A 231 -18.63 25.96 -13.85
C ALA A 231 -19.88 25.11 -14.05
#